data_5b98cbfc5614b7cf45a982085d2ff37c
#
_entry.id   5b98cbfc5614b7cf45a982085d2ff37c
#
_cell.length_a   1.000
_cell.length_b   1.000
_cell.length_c   1.000
_cell.angle_alpha   90.00
_cell.angle_beta   90.00
_cell.angle_gamma   90.00
#
_symmetry.space_group_name_H-M   'P 1'
#
loop_
_entity.id
_entity.type
_entity.pdbx_description
1 polymer ?
#
loop_
_entity_poly.entity_id
_entity_poly.type
_entity_poly.pdbx_seq_one_letter_code
_entity_poly.pdbx_strand_id
1 'polypeptide(L)'
;MTRRMLVCAVLLALPLAAYGEDKTIKRPPVATNPAFETMKKLAGTWVAADEGGKPTDQVMSIIKVTSGGSAVHETLFPGQPHEMVSIYTVDGPDLVMTHFCVLGNQPRLKADSQSPANQICFQFAGGSNLDPTKDKHMHSATLTIVDDSHIEVAGVGWDGGAPAKDMCCGLKLVRKQ
;
A
#
# COMPACT_ATOMS: atom_id res chain seq x y z
N MET A 1 68.35 -20.48 3.54
CA MET A 1 67.75 -19.91 4.72
C MET A 1 66.51 -19.09 4.29
N THR A 2 65.35 -19.72 4.31
CA THR A 2 64.09 -19.11 3.82
C THR A 2 63.24 -18.72 5.02
N ARG A 3 63.11 -17.41 5.25
CA ARG A 3 62.30 -16.82 6.35
C ARG A 3 60.83 -16.87 5.98
N ARG A 4 60.03 -17.71 6.60
CA ARG A 4 58.58 -17.69 6.46
C ARG A 4 58.00 -16.56 7.36
N MET A 5 57.41 -15.53 6.72
CA MET A 5 56.59 -14.54 7.41
C MET A 5 55.19 -15.13 7.74
N LEU A 6 54.90 -15.20 9.04
CA LEU A 6 53.56 -15.56 9.54
C LEU A 6 52.73 -14.22 9.51
N VAL A 7 51.73 -14.18 8.62
CA VAL A 7 50.73 -13.11 8.65
C VAL A 7 49.62 -13.52 9.60
N CYS A 8 49.60 -12.91 10.81
CA CYS A 8 48.45 -13.02 11.71
C CYS A 8 47.32 -12.15 11.21
N ALA A 9 46.27 -12.73 10.66
CA ALA A 9 45.01 -12.04 10.38
C ALA A 9 44.26 -11.85 11.70
N VAL A 10 44.21 -10.63 12.21
CA VAL A 10 43.34 -10.24 13.32
C VAL A 10 41.93 -10.02 12.78
N LEU A 11 41.04 -10.97 12.99
CA LEU A 11 39.61 -10.81 12.77
C LEU A 11 39.04 -9.87 13.84
N LEU A 12 38.82 -8.60 13.49
CA LEU A 12 38.01 -7.69 14.30
C LEU A 12 36.54 -8.11 14.19
N ALA A 13 36.04 -8.83 15.18
CA ALA A 13 34.62 -9.02 15.38
C ALA A 13 34.00 -7.70 15.87
N LEU A 14 33.36 -6.97 14.98
CA LEU A 14 32.51 -5.84 15.32
C LEU A 14 31.28 -6.41 16.05
N PRO A 15 30.92 -5.90 17.26
CA PRO A 15 29.68 -6.30 17.89
C PRO A 15 28.51 -5.81 17.02
N LEU A 16 27.64 -6.73 16.60
CA LEU A 16 26.30 -6.36 16.12
C LEU A 16 25.62 -5.66 17.30
N ALA A 17 25.52 -4.32 17.23
CA ALA A 17 24.67 -3.58 18.15
C ALA A 17 23.24 -4.10 17.91
N ALA A 18 22.73 -4.90 18.84
CA ALA A 18 21.30 -5.18 18.91
C ALA A 18 20.60 -3.83 19.07
N TYR A 19 19.85 -3.42 18.04
CA TYR A 19 18.90 -2.32 18.19
C TYR A 19 17.87 -2.78 19.22
N GLY A 20 18.12 -2.45 20.47
CA GLY A 20 17.16 -2.66 21.54
C GLY A 20 15.92 -1.84 21.26
N GLU A 21 14.74 -2.43 21.47
CA GLU A 21 13.50 -1.67 21.46
C GLU A 21 13.65 -0.47 22.40
N ASP A 22 13.53 0.74 21.87
CA ASP A 22 13.55 1.96 22.67
C ASP A 22 12.28 2.01 23.54
N LYS A 23 12.39 1.52 24.76
CA LYS A 23 11.31 1.47 25.75
C LYS A 23 10.88 2.86 26.26
N THR A 24 11.52 3.93 25.78
CA THR A 24 11.25 5.30 26.26
C THR A 24 10.13 6.00 25.48
N ILE A 25 9.77 5.53 24.29
CA ILE A 25 8.72 6.13 23.49
C ILE A 25 7.34 5.60 23.93
N LYS A 26 6.64 6.38 24.77
CA LYS A 26 5.22 6.14 25.06
C LYS A 26 4.41 6.50 23.81
N ARG A 27 4.00 5.49 23.06
CA ARG A 27 3.10 5.69 21.91
C ARG A 27 1.67 5.90 22.41
N PRO A 28 0.94 6.92 21.91
CA PRO A 28 -0.50 6.99 22.15
C PRO A 28 -1.18 5.76 21.55
N PRO A 29 -2.39 5.39 22.00
CA PRO A 29 -3.18 4.35 21.37
C PRO A 29 -3.37 4.66 19.89
N VAL A 30 -3.17 3.64 19.03
CA VAL A 30 -3.44 3.77 17.60
C VAL A 30 -4.96 3.91 17.44
N ALA A 31 -5.39 4.94 16.70
CA ALA A 31 -6.80 5.09 16.36
C ALA A 31 -7.28 3.86 15.58
N THR A 32 -8.45 3.35 15.91
CA THR A 32 -9.03 2.17 15.28
C THR A 32 -10.24 2.53 14.45
N ASN A 33 -10.40 1.83 13.33
CA ASN A 33 -11.53 1.91 12.42
C ASN A 33 -11.73 0.52 11.81
N PRO A 34 -12.95 -0.04 11.72
CA PRO A 34 -13.16 -1.40 11.21
C PRO A 34 -12.58 -1.63 9.80
N ALA A 35 -12.72 -0.66 8.90
CA ALA A 35 -12.16 -0.76 7.56
C ALA A 35 -10.62 -0.70 7.58
N PHE A 36 -10.01 0.07 8.50
CA PHE A 36 -8.56 0.10 8.68
C PHE A 36 -8.03 -1.23 9.23
N GLU A 37 -8.75 -1.87 10.17
CA GLU A 37 -8.37 -3.20 10.64
C GLU A 37 -8.47 -4.24 9.52
N THR A 38 -9.45 -4.09 8.62
CA THR A 38 -9.53 -4.91 7.40
C THR A 38 -8.33 -4.69 6.50
N MET A 39 -7.92 -3.43 6.25
CA MET A 39 -6.70 -3.13 5.47
C MET A 39 -5.45 -3.77 6.07
N LYS A 40 -5.30 -3.78 7.40
CA LYS A 40 -4.16 -4.44 8.06
C LYS A 40 -4.10 -5.95 7.79
N LYS A 41 -5.25 -6.63 7.72
CA LYS A 41 -5.34 -8.08 7.44
C LYS A 41 -4.90 -8.41 6.00
N LEU A 42 -4.92 -7.43 5.11
CA LEU A 42 -4.47 -7.59 3.73
C LEU A 42 -2.93 -7.53 3.58
N ALA A 43 -2.18 -7.31 4.67
CA ALA A 43 -0.72 -7.31 4.62
C ALA A 43 -0.20 -8.61 3.96
N GLY A 44 0.70 -8.46 2.98
CA GLY A 44 1.21 -9.55 2.16
C GLY A 44 1.53 -9.12 0.74
N THR A 45 1.87 -10.10 -0.09
CA THR A 45 2.12 -9.92 -1.52
C THR A 45 0.92 -10.44 -2.31
N TRP A 46 0.47 -9.66 -3.27
CA TRP A 46 -0.67 -9.96 -4.12
C TRP A 46 -0.24 -10.01 -5.57
N VAL A 47 -0.59 -11.09 -6.26
CA VAL A 47 -0.27 -11.33 -7.67
C VAL A 47 -1.54 -11.25 -8.53
N ALA A 48 -1.38 -10.99 -9.81
CA ALA A 48 -2.51 -11.03 -10.74
C ALA A 48 -3.11 -12.43 -10.79
N ALA A 49 -4.45 -12.51 -10.88
CA ALA A 49 -5.15 -13.73 -11.23
C ALA A 49 -5.18 -13.92 -12.75
N ASP A 50 -5.05 -15.16 -13.23
CA ASP A 50 -5.35 -15.52 -14.62
C ASP A 50 -6.87 -15.57 -14.88
N GLU A 51 -7.29 -15.90 -16.11
CA GLU A 51 -8.71 -16.02 -16.47
C GLU A 51 -9.45 -17.09 -15.66
N GLY A 52 -8.74 -18.09 -15.16
CA GLY A 52 -9.27 -19.15 -14.30
C GLY A 52 -9.24 -18.81 -12.80
N GLY A 53 -8.79 -17.60 -12.43
CA GLY A 53 -8.67 -17.15 -11.04
C GLY A 53 -7.43 -17.68 -10.31
N LYS A 54 -6.47 -18.30 -11.01
CA LYS A 54 -5.24 -18.82 -10.40
C LYS A 54 -4.16 -17.74 -10.30
N PRO A 55 -3.28 -17.83 -9.28
CA PRO A 55 -2.20 -16.87 -9.14
C PRO A 55 -1.20 -17.00 -10.30
N THR A 56 -0.75 -15.83 -10.80
CA THR A 56 0.37 -15.71 -11.74
C THR A 56 1.65 -15.32 -10.99
N ASP A 57 2.78 -15.20 -11.72
CA ASP A 57 4.03 -14.69 -11.14
C ASP A 57 4.09 -13.15 -11.08
N GLN A 58 3.11 -12.45 -11.66
CA GLN A 58 3.09 -11.00 -11.75
C GLN A 58 2.65 -10.38 -10.42
N VAL A 59 3.60 -9.80 -9.67
CA VAL A 59 3.30 -9.05 -8.45
C VAL A 59 2.63 -7.72 -8.81
N MET A 60 1.42 -7.53 -8.29
CA MET A 60 0.61 -6.33 -8.53
C MET A 60 0.60 -5.39 -7.34
N SER A 61 0.65 -5.92 -6.12
CA SER A 61 0.62 -5.13 -4.89
C SER A 61 1.42 -5.80 -3.77
N ILE A 62 2.11 -4.97 -2.98
CA ILE A 62 2.76 -5.38 -1.72
C ILE A 62 2.20 -4.48 -0.62
N ILE A 63 1.51 -5.08 0.33
CA ILE A 63 0.85 -4.38 1.44
C ILE A 63 1.58 -4.67 2.74
N LYS A 64 1.91 -3.62 3.51
CA LYS A 64 2.63 -3.72 4.78
C LYS A 64 1.99 -2.84 5.84
N VAL A 65 1.82 -3.37 7.04
CA VAL A 65 1.54 -2.55 8.23
C VAL A 65 2.83 -1.86 8.67
N THR A 66 2.79 -0.57 8.90
CA THR A 66 3.96 0.26 9.25
C THR A 66 3.63 1.28 10.33
N SER A 67 4.59 2.14 10.67
CA SER A 67 4.42 3.23 11.64
C SER A 67 3.84 2.76 12.99
N GLY A 68 4.32 1.59 13.47
CA GLY A 68 3.82 1.02 14.73
C GLY A 68 2.35 0.60 14.71
N GLY A 69 1.79 0.31 13.53
CA GLY A 69 0.40 -0.10 13.34
C GLY A 69 -0.57 1.03 13.02
N SER A 70 -0.09 2.28 12.87
CA SER A 70 -0.93 3.45 12.56
C SER A 70 -1.05 3.75 11.08
N ALA A 71 -0.33 3.03 10.22
CA ALA A 71 -0.43 3.16 8.78
C ALA A 71 -0.34 1.80 8.08
N VAL A 72 -1.00 1.68 6.94
CA VAL A 72 -0.78 0.60 5.97
C VAL A 72 -0.18 1.24 4.72
N HIS A 73 0.94 0.69 4.29
CA HIS A 73 1.64 1.08 3.08
C HIS A 73 1.39 0.03 2.01
N GLU A 74 1.00 0.46 0.83
CA GLU A 74 0.86 -0.37 -0.35
C GLU A 74 1.77 0.13 -1.46
N THR A 75 2.60 -0.76 -2.01
CA THR A 75 3.33 -0.53 -3.27
C THR A 75 2.57 -1.22 -4.38
N LEU A 76 2.07 -0.45 -5.33
CA LEU A 76 1.40 -0.91 -6.53
C LEU A 76 2.41 -1.06 -7.67
N PHE A 77 2.31 -2.17 -8.42
CA PHE A 77 3.17 -2.49 -9.57
C PHE A 77 4.69 -2.43 -9.25
N PRO A 78 5.16 -3.12 -8.19
CA PRO A 78 6.52 -2.99 -7.69
C PRO A 78 7.56 -3.32 -8.78
N GLY A 79 8.55 -2.44 -8.91
CA GLY A 79 9.64 -2.55 -9.89
C GLY A 79 9.25 -2.19 -11.33
N GLN A 80 8.02 -1.74 -11.58
CA GLN A 80 7.57 -1.29 -12.90
C GLN A 80 7.78 0.22 -13.09
N PRO A 81 7.90 0.73 -14.32
CA PRO A 81 8.02 2.18 -14.57
C PRO A 81 6.85 3.01 -14.04
N HIS A 82 5.70 2.39 -13.80
CA HIS A 82 4.50 3.00 -13.23
C HIS A 82 4.23 2.53 -11.80
N GLU A 83 5.29 2.18 -11.05
CA GLU A 83 5.17 1.91 -9.62
C GLU A 83 4.58 3.11 -8.90
N MET A 84 3.63 2.85 -8.01
CA MET A 84 2.92 3.86 -7.23
C MET A 84 2.83 3.42 -5.76
N VAL A 85 2.50 4.36 -4.89
CA VAL A 85 2.34 4.09 -3.46
C VAL A 85 0.99 4.61 -2.98
N SER A 86 0.29 3.83 -2.17
CA SER A 86 -0.85 4.28 -1.39
C SER A 86 -0.57 4.13 0.10
N ILE A 87 -0.91 5.15 0.87
CA ILE A 87 -0.82 5.13 2.33
C ILE A 87 -2.23 5.24 2.90
N TYR A 88 -2.59 4.27 3.73
CA TYR A 88 -3.87 4.24 4.43
C TYR A 88 -3.65 4.58 5.90
N THR A 89 -4.45 5.52 6.43
CA THR A 89 -4.40 5.99 7.81
C THR A 89 -5.79 6.24 8.34
N VAL A 90 -5.92 6.40 9.66
CA VAL A 90 -7.17 6.84 10.29
C VAL A 90 -7.07 8.34 10.58
N ASP A 91 -8.10 9.10 10.20
CA ASP A 91 -8.24 10.53 10.47
C ASP A 91 -9.59 10.77 11.17
N GLY A 92 -9.56 10.97 12.48
CA GLY A 92 -10.77 10.95 13.31
C GLY A 92 -11.47 9.58 13.21
N PRO A 93 -12.74 9.52 12.80
CA PRO A 93 -13.47 8.27 12.59
C PRO A 93 -13.22 7.62 11.22
N ASP A 94 -12.54 8.30 10.30
CA ASP A 94 -12.50 7.96 8.88
C ASP A 94 -11.23 7.19 8.50
N LEU A 95 -11.36 6.18 7.66
CA LEU A 95 -10.25 5.61 6.92
C LEU A 95 -9.96 6.50 5.70
N VAL A 96 -8.72 6.94 5.58
CA VAL A 96 -8.25 7.79 4.49
C VAL A 96 -7.12 7.12 3.74
N MET A 97 -7.13 7.22 2.42
CA MET A 97 -6.05 6.82 1.53
C MET A 97 -5.44 8.06 0.88
N THR A 98 -4.12 8.16 0.90
CA THR A 98 -3.37 9.10 0.05
C THR A 98 -2.62 8.28 -1.00
N HIS A 99 -2.95 8.51 -2.28
CA HIS A 99 -2.34 7.81 -3.40
C HIS A 99 -1.28 8.68 -4.06
N PHE A 100 -0.04 8.21 -4.11
CA PHE A 100 1.08 8.87 -4.78
C PHE A 100 1.15 8.35 -6.21
N CYS A 101 0.52 9.09 -7.12
CA CYS A 101 0.30 8.69 -8.49
C CYS A 101 1.53 8.93 -9.38
N VAL A 102 1.72 8.06 -10.36
CA VAL A 102 2.73 8.26 -11.43
C VAL A 102 2.49 9.56 -12.22
N LEU A 103 1.27 10.10 -12.18
CA LEU A 103 0.92 11.40 -12.77
C LEU A 103 1.53 12.60 -12.00
N GLY A 104 2.20 12.36 -10.87
CA GLY A 104 2.86 13.38 -10.06
C GLY A 104 1.95 14.10 -9.07
N ASN A 105 0.68 13.75 -8.99
CA ASN A 105 -0.26 14.27 -8.00
C ASN A 105 -0.52 13.27 -6.88
N GLN A 106 -1.14 13.75 -5.78
CA GLN A 106 -1.44 12.93 -4.61
C GLN A 106 -2.92 13.08 -4.23
N PRO A 107 -3.85 12.42 -4.96
CA PRO A 107 -5.24 12.41 -4.56
C PRO A 107 -5.41 11.76 -3.20
N ARG A 108 -6.25 12.37 -2.38
CA ARG A 108 -6.69 11.86 -1.09
C ARG A 108 -8.13 11.38 -1.22
N LEU A 109 -8.37 10.15 -0.81
CA LEU A 109 -9.67 9.53 -0.83
C LEU A 109 -10.09 9.13 0.58
N LYS A 110 -11.38 9.19 0.86
CA LYS A 110 -11.98 8.80 2.13
C LYS A 110 -12.90 7.60 1.91
N ALA A 111 -12.81 6.63 2.79
CA ALA A 111 -13.71 5.48 2.76
C ALA A 111 -15.12 5.89 3.15
N ASP A 112 -16.09 5.39 2.39
CA ASP A 112 -17.51 5.52 2.72
C ASP A 112 -17.88 4.57 3.86
N SER A 113 -18.41 5.12 4.95
CA SER A 113 -18.87 4.35 6.11
C SER A 113 -20.08 3.44 5.81
N GLN A 114 -20.75 3.66 4.69
CA GLN A 114 -21.88 2.87 4.20
C GLN A 114 -21.46 1.81 3.17
N SER A 115 -20.16 1.57 3.01
CA SER A 115 -19.68 0.50 2.13
C SER A 115 -20.31 -0.86 2.50
N PRO A 116 -20.60 -1.72 1.52
CA PRO A 116 -21.02 -3.11 1.78
C PRO A 116 -20.01 -3.84 2.68
N ALA A 117 -20.46 -4.83 3.44
CA ALA A 117 -19.66 -5.51 4.47
C ALA A 117 -18.35 -6.12 3.95
N ASN A 118 -18.30 -6.52 2.67
CA ASN A 118 -17.12 -7.08 2.02
C ASN A 118 -16.40 -6.08 1.11
N GLN A 119 -16.72 -4.78 1.22
CA GLN A 119 -16.10 -3.74 0.38
C GLN A 119 -15.60 -2.59 1.22
N ILE A 120 -14.59 -1.90 0.69
CA ILE A 120 -14.16 -0.58 1.12
C ILE A 120 -14.22 0.32 -0.11
N CYS A 121 -15.21 1.22 -0.13
CA CYS A 121 -15.42 2.17 -1.23
C CYS A 121 -14.78 3.51 -0.86
N PHE A 122 -13.81 3.94 -1.64
CA PHE A 122 -13.12 5.21 -1.43
C PHE A 122 -13.63 6.26 -2.42
N GLN A 123 -13.89 7.47 -1.94
CA GLN A 123 -14.33 8.61 -2.71
C GLN A 123 -13.33 9.77 -2.58
N PHE A 124 -13.20 10.57 -3.64
CA PHE A 124 -12.30 11.72 -3.66
C PHE A 124 -12.62 12.71 -2.55
N ALA A 125 -11.59 13.13 -1.83
CA ALA A 125 -11.67 14.06 -0.71
C ALA A 125 -10.61 15.18 -0.79
N GLY A 126 -10.09 15.43 -1.98
CA GLY A 126 -9.06 16.45 -2.21
C GLY A 126 -7.72 15.83 -2.65
N GLY A 127 -6.66 16.59 -2.51
CA GLY A 127 -5.32 16.12 -2.89
C GLY A 127 -4.29 17.22 -2.90
N SER A 128 -3.04 16.83 -3.12
CA SER A 128 -1.91 17.74 -3.30
C SER A 128 -1.46 17.71 -4.76
N ASN A 129 -0.91 18.84 -5.23
CA ASN A 129 -0.43 18.99 -6.60
C ASN A 129 -1.48 18.60 -7.64
N LEU A 130 -2.72 19.08 -7.44
CA LEU A 130 -3.90 18.64 -8.16
C LEU A 130 -4.96 19.73 -8.22
N ASP A 131 -5.37 20.11 -9.43
CA ASP A 131 -6.62 20.83 -9.71
C ASP A 131 -7.67 19.81 -10.19
N PRO A 132 -8.65 19.42 -9.36
CA PRO A 132 -9.58 18.34 -9.70
C PRO A 132 -10.51 18.68 -10.86
N THR A 133 -10.57 19.95 -11.28
CA THR A 133 -11.37 20.38 -12.43
C THR A 133 -10.62 20.29 -13.76
N LYS A 134 -9.29 20.04 -13.72
CA LYS A 134 -8.43 20.07 -14.90
C LYS A 134 -7.55 18.82 -15.01
N ASP A 135 -7.02 18.37 -13.88
CA ASP A 135 -5.95 17.36 -13.89
C ASP A 135 -6.49 15.92 -13.85
N LYS A 136 -5.82 15.06 -14.58
CA LYS A 136 -6.06 13.61 -14.47
C LYS A 136 -5.69 13.11 -13.08
N HIS A 137 -6.60 12.37 -12.44
CA HIS A 137 -6.36 11.83 -11.10
C HIS A 137 -7.25 10.63 -10.79
N MET A 138 -6.82 9.78 -9.84
CA MET A 138 -7.68 8.78 -9.23
C MET A 138 -8.80 9.51 -8.45
N HIS A 139 -10.06 9.19 -8.76
CA HIS A 139 -11.23 9.86 -8.14
C HIS A 139 -12.01 8.93 -7.22
N SER A 140 -12.05 7.65 -7.51
CA SER A 140 -12.61 6.66 -6.60
C SER A 140 -11.88 5.33 -6.72
N ALA A 141 -11.99 4.51 -5.69
CA ALA A 141 -11.49 3.15 -5.69
C ALA A 141 -12.44 2.27 -4.87
N THR A 142 -12.61 1.03 -5.28
CA THR A 142 -13.35 0.02 -4.53
C THR A 142 -12.45 -1.19 -4.36
N LEU A 143 -12.24 -1.58 -3.11
CA LEU A 143 -11.60 -2.83 -2.73
C LEU A 143 -12.70 -3.80 -2.30
N THR A 144 -12.82 -4.93 -2.98
CA THR A 144 -13.74 -6.01 -2.63
C THR A 144 -12.94 -7.17 -2.06
N ILE A 145 -13.28 -7.60 -0.86
CA ILE A 145 -12.73 -8.79 -0.21
C ILE A 145 -13.61 -9.97 -0.64
N VAL A 146 -13.07 -10.84 -1.50
CA VAL A 146 -13.77 -12.04 -1.95
C VAL A 146 -13.65 -13.13 -0.89
N ASP A 147 -12.43 -13.38 -0.43
CA ASP A 147 -12.07 -14.27 0.68
C ASP A 147 -10.67 -13.91 1.23
N ASP A 148 -10.10 -14.75 2.10
CA ASP A 148 -8.78 -14.50 2.73
C ASP A 148 -7.62 -14.49 1.72
N SER A 149 -7.83 -15.03 0.52
CA SER A 149 -6.82 -15.21 -0.51
C SER A 149 -7.11 -14.45 -1.80
N HIS A 150 -8.30 -13.89 -1.96
CA HIS A 150 -8.74 -13.21 -3.18
C HIS A 150 -9.33 -11.84 -2.88
N ILE A 151 -8.85 -10.83 -3.58
CA ILE A 151 -9.41 -9.47 -3.58
C ILE A 151 -9.60 -8.97 -5.00
N GLU A 152 -10.55 -8.07 -5.18
CA GLU A 152 -10.74 -7.32 -6.41
C GLU A 152 -10.58 -5.83 -6.12
N VAL A 153 -9.89 -5.13 -7.00
CA VAL A 153 -9.69 -3.67 -6.91
C VAL A 153 -10.25 -3.04 -8.19
N ALA A 154 -11.12 -2.06 -8.03
CA ALA A 154 -11.61 -1.25 -9.14
C ALA A 154 -11.28 0.22 -8.86
N GLY A 155 -10.82 0.94 -9.86
CA GLY A 155 -10.52 2.36 -9.79
C GLY A 155 -11.18 3.14 -10.91
N VAL A 156 -11.60 4.37 -10.61
CA VAL A 156 -12.11 5.32 -11.61
C VAL A 156 -11.30 6.60 -11.52
N GLY A 157 -10.71 6.99 -12.62
CA GLY A 157 -10.03 8.27 -12.76
C GLY A 157 -10.94 9.34 -13.36
N TRP A 158 -10.56 10.59 -13.14
CA TRP A 158 -11.19 11.76 -13.74
C TRP A 158 -10.17 12.54 -14.55
N ASP A 159 -10.65 13.28 -15.54
CA ASP A 159 -9.90 14.19 -16.41
C ASP A 159 -10.78 15.37 -16.74
N GLY A 160 -10.27 16.61 -16.58
CA GLY A 160 -11.04 17.81 -16.87
C GLY A 160 -12.35 17.93 -16.08
N GLY A 161 -12.40 17.42 -14.84
CA GLY A 161 -13.56 17.49 -13.96
C GLY A 161 -14.67 16.47 -14.27
N ALA A 162 -14.39 15.43 -15.09
CA ALA A 162 -15.35 14.39 -15.47
C ALA A 162 -14.72 12.98 -15.44
N PRO A 163 -15.52 11.91 -15.28
CA PRO A 163 -15.01 10.55 -15.34
C PRO A 163 -14.31 10.24 -16.67
N ALA A 164 -13.09 9.71 -16.59
CA ALA A 164 -12.25 9.33 -17.72
C ALA A 164 -12.32 7.81 -17.95
N LYS A 165 -12.85 7.39 -19.11
CA LYS A 165 -13.02 5.97 -19.43
C LYS A 165 -11.68 5.22 -19.58
N ASP A 166 -10.64 5.93 -20.02
CA ASP A 166 -9.27 5.41 -20.17
C ASP A 166 -8.52 5.26 -18.83
N MET A 167 -9.11 5.73 -17.74
CA MET A 167 -8.58 5.63 -16.38
C MET A 167 -9.42 4.73 -15.47
N CYS A 168 -10.23 3.85 -16.02
CA CYS A 168 -10.92 2.82 -15.26
C CYS A 168 -10.05 1.56 -15.24
N CYS A 169 -9.71 1.09 -14.04
CA CYS A 169 -8.96 -0.14 -13.86
C CYS A 169 -9.76 -1.15 -13.04
N GLY A 170 -9.55 -2.43 -13.34
CA GLY A 170 -10.06 -3.53 -12.55
C GLY A 170 -8.98 -4.61 -12.44
N LEU A 171 -8.67 -5.02 -11.22
CA LEU A 171 -7.65 -6.03 -10.92
C LEU A 171 -8.28 -7.13 -10.09
N LYS A 172 -8.05 -8.40 -10.47
CA LYS A 172 -8.32 -9.57 -9.64
C LYS A 172 -6.99 -10.07 -9.11
N LEU A 173 -6.86 -10.12 -7.81
CA LEU A 173 -5.60 -10.41 -7.14
C LEU A 173 -5.74 -11.63 -6.23
N VAL A 174 -4.70 -12.45 -6.23
CA VAL A 174 -4.55 -13.62 -5.38
C VAL A 174 -3.39 -13.41 -4.44
N ARG A 175 -3.54 -13.78 -3.18
CA ARG A 175 -2.47 -13.71 -2.17
C ARG A 175 -1.37 -14.69 -2.53
N LYS A 176 -0.14 -14.22 -2.69
CA LYS A 176 1.03 -15.07 -2.90
C LYS A 176 1.33 -15.83 -1.59
N GLN A 177 1.40 -17.15 -1.71
CA GLN A 177 1.82 -18.05 -0.62
C GLN A 177 3.34 -18.04 -0.44
#